data_e95e152b77f1a1001a880066b6dad47a
#
_entry.id   e95e152b77f1a1001a880066b6dad47a
#
_cell.length_a   1.000
_cell.length_b   1.000
_cell.length_c   1.000
_cell.angle_alpha   90.00
_cell.angle_beta   90.00
_cell.angle_gamma   90.00
#
_symmetry.space_group_name_H-M   'P 1'
#
loop_
_entity.id
_entity.type
_entity.pdbx_description
1 polymer ?
#
loop_
_entity_poly.entity_id
_entity_poly.type
_entity_poly.pdbx_seq_one_letter_code
_entity_poly.pdbx_strand_id
1 'polypeptide(L)'
;FQVDDGAWLEVLNDPLVLGPDAAVRQRWSLRIAPASTCLLIDAWTWLHHDGAPLFDCFRSEIEIRRPNGDLLALERAAVGNGDVARLQATFVSPIQGFVSGLLLCPGIDASLSANLSERLDKIENCWVGVSTLPGEVGLTVRASCVSAGAIAAVSEAIWKGFRQWRLGCEPAQRRRGF
;
A
#
# COMPACT_ATOMS: atom_id res chain seq x y z
N PHE A 1 -12.74 2.87 -9.45
CA PHE A 1 -12.33 4.20 -9.93
C PHE A 1 -12.02 4.15 -11.42
N GLN A 2 -12.34 5.24 -12.13
CA GLN A 2 -11.90 5.51 -13.49
C GLN A 2 -11.07 6.79 -13.46
N VAL A 3 -9.89 6.75 -14.09
CA VAL A 3 -8.94 7.87 -14.14
C VAL A 3 -8.63 8.16 -15.60
N ASP A 4 -9.16 9.25 -16.10
CA ASP A 4 -9.05 9.64 -17.51
C ASP A 4 -7.66 10.26 -17.80
N ASP A 5 -7.34 10.46 -19.08
CA ASP A 5 -6.05 11.02 -19.49
C ASP A 5 -5.83 12.40 -18.88
N GLY A 6 -4.63 12.62 -18.36
CA GLY A 6 -4.23 13.82 -17.65
C GLY A 6 -4.83 13.98 -16.24
N ALA A 7 -5.74 13.10 -15.84
CA ALA A 7 -6.29 13.15 -14.49
C ALA A 7 -5.31 12.63 -13.42
N TRP A 8 -5.49 13.12 -12.20
CA TRP A 8 -4.73 12.74 -11.00
C TRP A 8 -5.68 12.21 -9.93
N LEU A 9 -5.42 11.00 -9.46
CA LEU A 9 -6.15 10.39 -8.34
C LEU A 9 -5.19 9.99 -7.23
N GLU A 10 -5.49 10.41 -6.00
CA GLU A 10 -4.85 9.88 -4.79
C GLU A 10 -5.92 9.24 -3.89
N VAL A 11 -5.72 7.99 -3.56
CA VAL A 11 -6.53 7.25 -2.59
C VAL A 11 -5.63 6.96 -1.39
N LEU A 12 -5.83 7.69 -0.31
CA LEU A 12 -5.03 7.64 0.91
C LEU A 12 -5.94 7.23 2.06
N ASN A 13 -6.17 5.93 2.19
CA ASN A 13 -7.02 5.41 3.25
C ASN A 13 -6.30 5.43 4.60
N ASP A 14 -7.08 5.63 5.65
CA ASP A 14 -6.62 5.25 6.99
C ASP A 14 -6.60 3.72 7.11
N PRO A 15 -5.73 3.14 7.95
CA PRO A 15 -5.63 1.69 8.07
C PRO A 15 -6.97 1.06 8.47
N LEU A 16 -7.39 0.05 7.73
CA LEU A 16 -8.51 -0.79 8.13
C LEU A 16 -8.13 -1.60 9.36
N VAL A 17 -8.90 -1.49 10.43
CA VAL A 17 -8.69 -2.25 11.68
C VAL A 17 -9.60 -3.46 11.69
N LEU A 18 -9.03 -4.66 11.68
CA LEU A 18 -9.76 -5.91 11.77
C LEU A 18 -10.04 -6.23 13.25
N GLY A 19 -11.32 -6.25 13.61
CA GLY A 19 -11.78 -6.62 14.95
C GLY A 19 -11.90 -8.13 15.16
N PRO A 20 -12.39 -8.56 16.34
CA PRO A 20 -12.62 -9.96 16.63
C PRO A 20 -13.54 -10.63 15.61
N ASP A 21 -13.15 -11.84 15.19
CA ASP A 21 -13.88 -12.70 14.25
C ASP A 21 -14.15 -12.04 12.86
N ALA A 22 -13.47 -10.94 12.56
CA ALA A 22 -13.65 -10.25 11.29
C ALA A 22 -13.21 -11.11 10.12
N ALA A 23 -14.12 -11.34 9.18
CA ALA A 23 -13.87 -11.95 7.89
C ALA A 23 -14.13 -10.89 6.80
N VAL A 24 -13.06 -10.29 6.29
CA VAL A 24 -13.16 -9.15 5.36
C VAL A 24 -12.68 -9.55 3.98
N ARG A 25 -13.46 -9.17 2.98
CA ARG A 25 -13.04 -9.17 1.58
C ARG A 25 -13.19 -7.77 1.01
N GLN A 26 -12.09 -7.21 0.50
CA GLN A 26 -12.11 -5.94 -0.22
C GLN A 26 -11.66 -6.14 -1.67
N ARG A 27 -12.15 -5.26 -2.54
CA ARG A 27 -11.74 -5.21 -3.94
C ARG A 27 -11.58 -3.77 -4.39
N TRP A 28 -10.44 -3.49 -5.00
CA TRP A 28 -10.14 -2.26 -5.70
C TRP A 28 -10.16 -2.53 -7.21
N SER A 29 -10.96 -1.80 -7.94
CA SER A 29 -10.99 -1.86 -9.40
C SER A 29 -10.66 -0.48 -9.95
N LEU A 30 -9.56 -0.39 -10.68
CA LEU A 30 -9.06 0.83 -11.29
C LEU A 30 -9.01 0.69 -12.80
N ARG A 31 -9.61 1.65 -13.50
CA ARG A 31 -9.43 1.83 -14.94
C ARG A 31 -8.61 3.09 -15.14
N ILE A 32 -7.40 2.95 -15.68
CA ILE A 32 -6.43 4.04 -15.79
C ILE A 32 -6.05 4.27 -17.25
N ALA A 33 -6.25 5.49 -17.71
CA ALA A 33 -5.81 5.92 -19.03
C ALA A 33 -4.27 6.04 -19.11
N PRO A 34 -3.65 5.95 -20.31
CA PRO A 34 -2.19 5.97 -20.45
C PRO A 34 -1.50 7.20 -19.87
N ALA A 35 -2.10 8.37 -19.96
CA ALA A 35 -1.54 9.63 -19.47
C ALA A 35 -2.03 10.03 -18.07
N SER A 36 -2.75 9.15 -17.37
CA SER A 36 -3.24 9.41 -16.01
C SER A 36 -2.18 9.14 -14.94
N THR A 37 -2.40 9.73 -13.77
CA THR A 37 -1.59 9.49 -12.58
C THR A 37 -2.48 8.98 -11.45
N CYS A 38 -2.08 7.87 -10.83
CA CYS A 38 -2.83 7.29 -9.71
C CYS A 38 -1.88 6.83 -8.59
N LEU A 39 -2.19 7.24 -7.39
CA LEU A 39 -1.60 6.72 -6.16
C LEU A 39 -2.71 6.07 -5.33
N LEU A 40 -2.56 4.80 -5.03
CA LEU A 40 -3.40 4.07 -4.08
C LEU A 40 -2.53 3.59 -2.92
N ILE A 41 -2.85 3.99 -1.71
CA ILE A 41 -2.26 3.44 -0.48
C ILE A 41 -3.37 2.74 0.29
N ASP A 42 -3.19 1.43 0.46
CA ASP A 42 -4.05 0.55 1.21
C ASP A 42 -3.29 -0.03 2.40
N ALA A 43 -3.84 0.11 3.59
CA ALA A 43 -3.19 -0.35 4.81
C ALA A 43 -4.21 -1.05 5.69
N TRP A 44 -3.76 -2.04 6.44
CA TRP A 44 -4.60 -2.75 7.38
C TRP A 44 -3.81 -3.28 8.57
N THR A 45 -4.50 -3.39 9.67
CA THR A 45 -4.00 -3.87 10.97
C THR A 45 -5.10 -4.68 11.65
N TRP A 46 -4.80 -5.26 12.80
CA TRP A 46 -5.78 -6.05 13.54
C TRP A 46 -5.66 -5.79 15.05
N LEU A 47 -6.77 -6.06 15.74
CA LEU A 47 -6.75 -6.17 17.19
C LEU A 47 -6.14 -7.52 17.57
N HIS A 48 -5.43 -7.54 18.69
CA HIS A 48 -4.83 -8.74 19.24
C HIS A 48 -5.10 -8.84 20.75
N HIS A 49 -5.12 -10.05 21.25
CA HIS A 49 -5.16 -10.35 22.67
C HIS A 49 -4.04 -11.33 22.99
N ASP A 50 -3.24 -11.00 23.98
CA ASP A 50 -2.06 -11.81 24.38
C ASP A 50 -1.13 -12.17 23.21
N GLY A 51 -0.98 -11.24 22.26
CA GLY A 51 -0.14 -11.42 21.08
C GLY A 51 -0.78 -12.23 19.95
N ALA A 52 -1.97 -12.78 20.13
CA ALA A 52 -2.70 -13.50 19.07
C ALA A 52 -3.65 -12.56 18.31
N PRO A 53 -3.71 -12.67 16.97
CA PRO A 53 -4.70 -11.94 16.17
C PRO A 53 -6.11 -12.44 16.46
N LEU A 54 -7.07 -11.53 16.53
CA LEU A 54 -8.47 -11.86 16.80
C LEU A 54 -9.33 -12.04 15.56
N PHE A 55 -8.86 -11.56 14.38
CA PHE A 55 -9.63 -11.67 13.14
C PHE A 55 -9.59 -13.10 12.57
N ASP A 56 -10.57 -13.45 11.74
CA ASP A 56 -10.63 -14.74 11.05
C ASP A 56 -9.83 -14.71 9.75
N CYS A 57 -10.22 -13.85 8.80
CA CYS A 57 -9.48 -13.72 7.55
C CYS A 57 -9.62 -12.33 6.90
N PHE A 58 -8.59 -11.96 6.17
CA PHE A 58 -8.58 -10.78 5.30
C PHE A 58 -8.21 -11.20 3.87
N ARG A 59 -9.00 -10.77 2.90
CA ARG A 59 -8.73 -10.97 1.48
C ARG A 59 -8.83 -9.63 0.75
N SER A 60 -7.78 -9.31 0.01
CA SER A 60 -7.72 -8.12 -0.84
C SER A 60 -7.44 -8.50 -2.28
N GLU A 61 -8.13 -7.83 -3.20
CA GLU A 61 -7.88 -7.91 -4.64
C GLU A 61 -7.79 -6.49 -5.18
N ILE A 62 -6.69 -6.17 -5.88
CA ILE A 62 -6.49 -4.91 -6.57
C ILE A 62 -6.32 -5.22 -8.06
N GLU A 63 -7.28 -4.82 -8.87
CA GLU A 63 -7.30 -5.04 -10.31
C GLU A 63 -7.14 -3.71 -11.05
N ILE A 64 -6.14 -3.63 -11.92
CA ILE A 64 -5.82 -2.43 -12.71
C ILE A 64 -5.96 -2.77 -14.19
N ARG A 65 -6.79 -2.00 -14.89
CA ARG A 65 -7.04 -2.17 -16.32
C ARG A 65 -6.87 -0.85 -17.09
N ARG A 66 -6.62 -0.97 -18.38
CA ARG A 66 -6.81 0.13 -19.32
C ARG A 66 -8.30 0.37 -19.61
N PRO A 67 -8.68 1.55 -20.16
CA PRO A 67 -10.07 1.81 -20.54
C PRO A 67 -10.64 0.80 -21.56
N ASN A 68 -9.79 0.23 -22.43
CA ASN A 68 -10.16 -0.81 -23.39
C ASN A 68 -10.35 -2.20 -22.77
N GLY A 69 -10.11 -2.34 -21.45
CA GLY A 69 -10.28 -3.58 -20.72
C GLY A 69 -9.00 -4.41 -20.52
N ASP A 70 -7.88 -4.04 -21.14
CA ASP A 70 -6.60 -4.75 -20.98
C ASP A 70 -6.16 -4.75 -19.53
N LEU A 71 -5.83 -5.93 -18.99
CA LEU A 71 -5.32 -6.09 -17.65
C LEU A 71 -3.86 -5.63 -17.57
N LEU A 72 -3.57 -4.67 -16.72
CA LEU A 72 -2.22 -4.16 -16.47
C LEU A 72 -1.56 -4.85 -15.27
N ALA A 73 -2.32 -4.98 -14.19
CA ALA A 73 -1.83 -5.64 -12.99
C ALA A 73 -3.00 -6.22 -12.18
N LEU A 74 -2.70 -7.31 -11.49
CA LEU A 74 -3.62 -7.94 -10.55
C LEU A 74 -2.83 -8.33 -9.31
N GLU A 75 -3.17 -7.73 -8.19
CA GLU A 75 -2.63 -8.06 -6.88
C GLU A 75 -3.68 -8.78 -6.05
N ARG A 76 -3.29 -9.87 -5.40
CA ARG A 76 -4.15 -10.60 -4.47
C ARG A 76 -3.41 -10.90 -3.20
N ALA A 77 -4.05 -10.65 -2.08
CA ALA A 77 -3.59 -11.04 -0.76
C ALA A 77 -4.69 -11.82 -0.04
N ALA A 78 -4.28 -12.86 0.66
CA ALA A 78 -5.17 -13.61 1.55
C ALA A 78 -4.36 -13.94 2.81
N VAL A 79 -4.87 -13.53 3.96
CA VAL A 79 -4.20 -13.72 5.25
C VAL A 79 -5.24 -14.14 6.28
N GLY A 80 -5.04 -15.28 6.91
CA GLY A 80 -5.79 -15.74 8.07
C GLY A 80 -5.00 -15.56 9.37
N ASN A 81 -5.66 -15.73 10.50
CA ASN A 81 -5.00 -15.65 11.80
C ASN A 81 -3.84 -16.65 11.93
N GLY A 82 -3.97 -17.86 11.38
CA GLY A 82 -2.91 -18.88 11.36
C GLY A 82 -1.68 -18.47 10.50
N ASP A 83 -1.88 -17.65 9.46
CA ASP A 83 -0.79 -17.12 8.64
C ASP A 83 -0.01 -16.07 9.43
N VAL A 84 -0.71 -15.19 10.17
CA VAL A 84 -0.09 -14.19 11.04
C VAL A 84 0.72 -14.87 12.14
N ALA A 85 0.19 -15.91 12.76
CA ALA A 85 0.92 -16.66 13.81
C ALA A 85 2.23 -17.26 13.25
N ARG A 86 2.23 -17.80 12.03
CA ARG A 86 3.44 -18.29 11.34
C ARG A 86 4.43 -17.18 11.03
N LEU A 87 3.94 -16.04 10.54
CA LEU A 87 4.78 -14.87 10.27
C LEU A 87 5.44 -14.35 11.57
N GLN A 88 4.68 -14.25 12.65
CA GLN A 88 5.18 -13.80 13.95
C GLN A 88 6.28 -14.70 14.49
N ALA A 89 6.18 -16.02 14.27
CA ALA A 89 7.24 -16.95 14.67
C ALA A 89 8.54 -16.79 13.86
N THR A 90 8.49 -16.11 12.71
CA THR A 90 9.64 -15.90 11.81
C THR A 90 10.35 -14.57 12.08
N PHE A 91 9.65 -13.57 12.60
CA PHE A 91 10.19 -12.24 12.86
C PHE A 91 10.55 -12.05 14.34
N VAL A 92 11.64 -11.31 14.58
CA VAL A 92 12.08 -10.96 15.95
C VAL A 92 11.06 -10.10 16.69
N SER A 93 10.35 -9.24 15.94
CA SER A 93 9.28 -8.39 16.47
C SER A 93 7.95 -8.75 15.84
N PRO A 94 6.85 -8.84 16.60
CA PRO A 94 5.55 -9.23 16.08
C PRO A 94 5.02 -8.19 15.08
N ILE A 95 4.68 -8.65 13.87
CA ILE A 95 4.01 -7.81 12.89
C ILE A 95 2.61 -7.47 13.38
N GLN A 96 2.20 -6.21 13.21
CA GLN A 96 0.87 -5.71 13.58
C GLN A 96 0.07 -5.19 12.38
N GLY A 97 0.65 -5.12 11.19
CA GLY A 97 -0.09 -4.71 10.02
C GLY A 97 0.76 -4.61 8.77
N PHE A 98 0.07 -4.28 7.68
CA PHE A 98 0.64 -4.23 6.35
C PHE A 98 0.26 -2.94 5.63
N VAL A 99 1.13 -2.51 4.71
CA VAL A 99 0.86 -1.41 3.78
C VAL A 99 1.15 -1.90 2.36
N SER A 100 0.23 -1.61 1.45
CA SER A 100 0.42 -1.76 0.01
C SER A 100 0.27 -0.40 -0.65
N GLY A 101 1.28 0.03 -1.40
CA GLY A 101 1.27 1.26 -2.19
C GLY A 101 1.36 0.91 -3.67
N LEU A 102 0.46 1.47 -4.49
CA LEU A 102 0.50 1.38 -5.95
C LEU A 102 0.65 2.78 -6.52
N LEU A 103 1.71 2.97 -7.32
CA LEU A 103 2.08 4.23 -7.95
C LEU A 103 2.06 4.02 -9.46
N LEU A 104 1.10 4.64 -10.12
CA LEU A 104 0.82 4.45 -11.55
C LEU A 104 0.87 5.81 -12.22
N CYS A 105 1.85 6.05 -13.08
CA CYS A 105 1.89 7.25 -13.92
C CYS A 105 2.87 7.06 -15.08
N PRO A 106 2.73 7.86 -16.15
CA PRO A 106 3.71 7.91 -17.22
C PRO A 106 5.08 8.38 -16.71
N GLY A 107 6.15 7.77 -17.22
CA GLY A 107 7.52 8.21 -16.96
C GLY A 107 8.06 7.81 -15.59
N ILE A 108 7.45 6.84 -14.90
CA ILE A 108 8.08 6.23 -13.73
C ILE A 108 9.42 5.63 -14.13
N ASP A 109 10.44 5.96 -13.39
CA ASP A 109 11.81 5.55 -13.64
C ASP A 109 12.50 4.99 -12.38
N ALA A 110 13.72 4.54 -12.55
CA ALA A 110 14.52 4.00 -11.45
C ALA A 110 14.81 5.03 -10.33
N SER A 111 14.74 6.34 -10.63
CA SER A 111 15.00 7.38 -9.64
C SER A 111 13.91 7.43 -8.57
N LEU A 112 12.65 7.22 -8.94
CA LEU A 112 11.56 7.13 -7.98
C LEU A 112 11.71 5.89 -7.08
N SER A 113 12.03 4.74 -7.69
CA SER A 113 12.24 3.50 -6.91
C SER A 113 13.37 3.66 -5.91
N ALA A 114 14.52 4.22 -6.33
CA ALA A 114 15.66 4.48 -5.46
C ALA A 114 15.32 5.47 -4.33
N ASN A 115 14.65 6.57 -4.67
CA ASN A 115 14.23 7.59 -3.69
C ASN A 115 13.26 7.00 -2.65
N LEU A 116 12.29 6.22 -3.10
CA LEU A 116 11.35 5.56 -2.18
C LEU A 116 12.07 4.55 -1.29
N SER A 117 12.95 3.72 -1.84
CA SER A 117 13.72 2.77 -1.04
C SER A 117 14.55 3.49 0.04
N GLU A 118 15.29 4.54 -0.33
CA GLU A 118 16.09 5.32 0.62
C GLU A 118 15.25 5.97 1.73
N ARG A 119 14.04 6.47 1.40
CA ARG A 119 13.13 7.07 2.39
C ARG A 119 12.56 6.02 3.33
N LEU A 120 12.19 4.87 2.79
CA LEU A 120 11.53 3.79 3.52
C LEU A 120 12.51 3.02 4.40
N ASP A 121 13.77 2.87 3.98
CA ASP A 121 14.84 2.24 4.77
C ASP A 121 15.18 3.02 6.07
N LYS A 122 14.80 4.30 6.15
CA LYS A 122 14.95 5.13 7.34
C LYS A 122 13.84 4.92 8.39
N ILE A 123 12.80 4.18 8.03
CA ILE A 123 11.67 3.93 8.94
C ILE A 123 11.96 2.70 9.75
N GLU A 124 12.06 2.88 11.05
CA GLU A 124 12.25 1.77 11.99
C GLU A 124 10.97 0.94 12.13
N ASN A 125 11.15 -0.31 12.59
CA ASN A 125 10.03 -1.19 12.92
C ASN A 125 9.14 -1.57 11.71
N CYS A 126 9.74 -1.67 10.53
CA CYS A 126 9.08 -2.19 9.33
C CYS A 126 10.07 -2.90 8.40
N TRP A 127 9.55 -3.78 7.55
CA TRP A 127 10.26 -4.39 6.43
C TRP A 127 9.55 -3.96 5.16
N VAL A 128 10.28 -3.35 4.26
CA VAL A 128 9.71 -2.72 3.06
C VAL A 128 10.38 -3.25 1.80
N GLY A 129 9.59 -3.43 0.75
CA GLY A 129 10.07 -3.72 -0.59
C GLY A 129 9.41 -2.79 -1.62
N VAL A 130 10.22 -2.31 -2.56
CA VAL A 130 9.77 -1.53 -3.72
C VAL A 130 10.05 -2.35 -4.97
N SER A 131 9.08 -2.47 -5.86
CA SER A 131 9.20 -3.26 -7.10
C SER A 131 8.48 -2.60 -8.26
N THR A 132 9.00 -2.79 -9.47
CA THR A 132 8.33 -2.35 -10.71
C THR A 132 7.17 -3.29 -11.03
N LEU A 133 6.05 -2.72 -11.45
CA LEU A 133 4.91 -3.49 -11.94
C LEU A 133 5.19 -4.05 -13.34
N PRO A 134 4.56 -5.17 -13.74
CA PRO A 134 4.70 -5.72 -15.08
C PRO A 134 4.42 -4.67 -16.17
N GLY A 135 5.21 -4.70 -17.24
CA GLY A 135 5.08 -3.76 -18.34
C GLY A 135 5.45 -2.32 -17.98
N GLU A 136 6.20 -2.12 -16.89
CA GLU A 136 6.69 -0.80 -16.44
C GLU A 136 5.58 0.25 -16.25
N VAL A 137 4.36 -0.21 -15.96
CA VAL A 137 3.20 0.67 -15.80
C VAL A 137 3.20 1.45 -14.49
N GLY A 138 4.12 1.11 -13.58
CA GLY A 138 4.19 1.74 -12.27
C GLY A 138 5.11 1.00 -11.29
N LEU A 139 5.02 1.40 -10.04
CA LEU A 139 5.70 0.77 -8.91
C LEU A 139 4.68 0.22 -7.90
N THR A 140 5.06 -0.84 -7.22
CA THR A 140 4.39 -1.30 -6.00
C THR A 140 5.35 -1.21 -4.82
N VAL A 141 4.81 -0.78 -3.67
CA VAL A 141 5.50 -0.79 -2.38
C VAL A 141 4.72 -1.71 -1.46
N ARG A 142 5.43 -2.60 -0.75
CA ARG A 142 4.82 -3.46 0.26
C ARG A 142 5.62 -3.39 1.54
N ALA A 143 4.91 -3.25 2.64
CA ALA A 143 5.53 -3.21 3.96
C ALA A 143 4.80 -4.08 4.97
N SER A 144 5.59 -4.69 5.86
CA SER A 144 5.13 -5.33 7.09
C SER A 144 5.60 -4.47 8.26
N CYS A 145 4.69 -4.07 9.13
CA CYS A 145 4.95 -3.11 10.20
C CYS A 145 4.65 -3.70 11.58
N VAL A 146 5.47 -3.34 12.58
CA VAL A 146 5.30 -3.81 13.96
C VAL A 146 4.44 -2.87 14.82
N SER A 147 3.96 -1.76 14.27
CA SER A 147 3.10 -0.81 14.99
C SER A 147 2.24 0.04 14.05
N ALA A 148 1.15 0.58 14.58
CA ALA A 148 0.34 1.56 13.87
C ALA A 148 1.13 2.83 13.48
N GLY A 149 2.10 3.24 14.30
CA GLY A 149 3.00 4.35 14.00
C GLY A 149 3.87 4.05 12.77
N ALA A 150 4.42 2.85 12.66
CA ALA A 150 5.18 2.42 11.48
C ALA A 150 4.30 2.37 10.21
N ILE A 151 3.06 1.87 10.31
CA ILE A 151 2.09 1.89 9.20
C ILE A 151 1.86 3.32 8.71
N ALA A 152 1.63 4.25 9.63
CA ALA A 152 1.42 5.66 9.31
C ALA A 152 2.65 6.30 8.67
N ALA A 153 3.85 6.03 9.20
CA ALA A 153 5.11 6.55 8.68
C ALA A 153 5.40 6.05 7.27
N VAL A 154 5.20 4.75 7.01
CA VAL A 154 5.36 4.14 5.68
C VAL A 154 4.39 4.77 4.68
N SER A 155 3.10 4.87 5.03
CA SER A 155 2.08 5.46 4.16
C SER A 155 2.41 6.92 3.81
N GLU A 156 2.85 7.71 4.80
CA GLU A 156 3.25 9.10 4.60
C GLU A 156 4.52 9.23 3.75
N ALA A 157 5.51 8.35 3.94
CA ALA A 157 6.74 8.36 3.16
C ALA A 157 6.49 8.03 1.68
N ILE A 158 5.62 7.07 1.38
CA ILE A 158 5.19 6.74 0.02
C ILE A 158 4.53 7.98 -0.61
N TRP A 159 3.55 8.58 0.06
CA TRP A 159 2.82 9.74 -0.45
C TRP A 159 3.74 10.94 -0.71
N LYS A 160 4.56 11.31 0.28
CA LYS A 160 5.50 12.43 0.15
C LYS A 160 6.54 12.17 -0.94
N GLY A 161 7.12 10.97 -0.98
CA GLY A 161 8.11 10.60 -1.98
C GLY A 161 7.56 10.67 -3.40
N PHE A 162 6.33 10.17 -3.62
CA PHE A 162 5.67 10.23 -4.92
C PHE A 162 5.39 11.67 -5.35
N ARG A 163 4.83 12.49 -4.46
CA ARG A 163 4.56 13.91 -4.76
C ARG A 163 5.83 14.71 -5.00
N GLN A 164 6.87 14.50 -4.19
CA GLN A 164 8.16 15.17 -4.39
C GLN A 164 8.74 14.82 -5.77
N TRP A 165 8.72 13.56 -6.15
CA TRP A 165 9.21 13.13 -7.45
C TRP A 165 8.36 13.70 -8.60
N ARG A 166 7.03 13.66 -8.50
CA ARG A 166 6.12 14.03 -9.59
C ARG A 166 5.90 15.54 -9.72
N LEU A 167 5.83 16.27 -8.60
CA LEU A 167 5.46 17.68 -8.54
C LEU A 167 6.62 18.59 -8.12
N GLY A 168 7.78 18.03 -7.73
CA GLY A 168 8.92 18.79 -7.23
C GLY A 168 8.72 19.41 -5.84
N CYS A 169 7.62 19.10 -5.15
CA CYS A 169 7.35 19.64 -3.82
C CYS A 169 6.75 18.57 -2.89
N GLU A 170 7.13 18.62 -1.61
CA GLU A 170 6.46 17.81 -0.61
C GLU A 170 5.07 18.40 -0.28
N PRO A 171 4.07 17.55 -0.03
CA PRO A 171 2.77 18.02 0.38
C PRO A 171 2.84 18.62 1.78
N ALA A 172 1.96 19.56 2.07
CA ALA A 172 1.71 19.97 3.45
C ALA A 172 1.26 18.76 4.29
N GLN A 173 1.50 18.83 5.59
CA GLN A 173 1.12 17.71 6.49
C GLN A 173 -0.37 17.38 6.32
N ARG A 174 -0.67 16.10 6.13
CA ARG A 174 -2.05 15.62 6.04
C ARG A 174 -2.75 15.91 7.37
N ARG A 175 -3.79 16.73 7.35
CA ARG A 175 -4.68 16.86 8.51
C ARG A 175 -5.51 15.58 8.57
N ARG A 176 -5.24 14.73 9.54
CA ARG A 176 -6.14 13.63 9.89
C ARG A 176 -7.31 14.27 10.63
N GLY A 177 -8.51 14.18 10.06
CA GLY A 177 -9.73 14.50 10.79
C GLY A 177 -9.89 13.46 11.91
N PHE A 178 -10.09 13.93 13.11
CA PHE A 178 -10.54 13.11 14.24
C PHE A 178 -12.06 12.96 14.15
#